data_f5e231b25d1e18b88f313bf7a2ead642
#
_entry.id   f5e231b25d1e18b88f313bf7a2ead642
#
_cell.length_a   1.000
_cell.length_b   1.000
_cell.length_c   1.000
_cell.angle_alpha   90.00
_cell.angle_beta   90.00
_cell.angle_gamma   90.00
#
_symmetry.space_group_name_H-M   'P 1'
#
loop_
_entity.id
_entity.type
_entity.pdbx_description
1 polymer ?
#
loop_
_entity_poly.entity_id
_entity_poly.type
_entity_poly.pdbx_seq_one_letter_code
_entity_poly.pdbx_strand_id
1 'polypeptide(L)'
;MDTMAPRQPPFSSFVASAALIGVALASAIAASPQATPPAATAGAVIPFTPDRWELGEGITVIEHRGVQAIRIPQAQRRVEALLKNVVFTNGTIEFDVEGTNPMGPALAFRRRDPKDLELFYLRGRPTCAADVDCIQYAPFVKGVLLWDILPELQAPARYVPDQWNHVKLVVSGQRLKVWVNGGAPALDVARLRGETKDGGIGFSGPGILANVKVTPGAVEGLDPKPGPDPTAKDSRYVRAWMVSPVTTLAEGATPDFGKRPMATAEWTPLPAETAGLVNISRRYGLPDGRSLVWLKTTIRAAAAGEKRAAIGWNDEVWVFVNGKQVYADVNDYRKPELRKKPDGRLSLENGSFALPLQAGDNEVVVGVANAFFGWGLMLRLDDAAGVTLTASSR
;
A
#
# COMPACT_ATOMS: atom_id res chain seq x y z
N MET A 1 -38.71 -35.83 61.62
CA MET A 1 -40.03 -35.26 61.78
C MET A 1 -40.31 -34.65 60.42
N ASP A 2 -40.79 -35.43 59.45
CA ASP A 2 -42.21 -35.68 59.15
C ASP A 2 -42.91 -34.36 58.78
N THR A 3 -43.54 -34.17 57.62
CA THR A 3 -44.38 -35.08 56.79
C THR A 3 -44.76 -34.33 55.52
N MET A 4 -44.62 -34.96 54.39
CA MET A 4 -45.69 -35.46 53.53
C MET A 4 -46.54 -34.49 52.72
N ALA A 5 -46.52 -34.75 51.43
CA ALA A 5 -47.45 -34.29 50.38
C ALA A 5 -48.89 -34.81 50.65
N PRO A 6 -49.92 -34.38 49.91
CA PRO A 6 -50.40 -35.22 48.80
C PRO A 6 -50.97 -34.51 47.54
N ARG A 7 -50.80 -35.15 46.43
CA ARG A 7 -51.64 -35.71 45.37
C ARG A 7 -52.97 -35.06 44.96
N GLN A 8 -53.03 -34.94 43.63
CA GLN A 8 -54.09 -34.84 42.62
C GLN A 8 -55.50 -35.41 42.98
N PRO A 9 -56.58 -35.20 42.23
CA PRO A 9 -56.75 -35.56 40.82
C PRO A 9 -57.70 -34.65 39.97
N PRO A 10 -58.27 -35.21 38.86
CA PRO A 10 -58.42 -34.49 37.58
C PRO A 10 -59.89 -34.11 37.27
N PHE A 11 -60.08 -33.25 36.27
CA PHE A 11 -61.38 -33.22 35.53
C PHE A 11 -61.12 -32.86 34.05
N SER A 12 -61.50 -33.78 33.23
CA SER A 12 -61.81 -33.70 31.83
C SER A 12 -62.97 -32.80 31.53
N SER A 13 -62.92 -32.00 30.50
CA SER A 13 -64.10 -31.49 29.79
C SER A 13 -63.80 -31.30 28.33
N PHE A 14 -64.50 -31.97 27.50
CA PHE A 14 -64.67 -31.84 26.07
C PHE A 14 -65.15 -30.42 25.70
N VAL A 15 -64.59 -29.81 24.61
CA VAL A 15 -65.39 -28.97 23.73
C VAL A 15 -64.69 -28.87 22.34
N ALA A 16 -65.43 -29.36 21.39
CA ALA A 16 -65.66 -28.97 20.00
C ALA A 16 -64.58 -28.31 19.16
N SER A 17 -64.20 -29.02 18.10
CA SER A 17 -63.54 -28.53 16.89
C SER A 17 -64.41 -27.47 16.17
N ALA A 18 -63.86 -26.30 15.98
CA ALA A 18 -64.28 -25.34 14.95
C ALA A 18 -63.15 -25.17 13.95
N ALA A 19 -63.27 -25.72 12.78
CA ALA A 19 -62.36 -25.53 11.65
C ALA A 19 -62.54 -24.12 11.08
N LEU A 20 -61.56 -23.25 11.29
CA LEU A 20 -61.42 -21.96 10.59
C LEU A 20 -60.49 -22.20 9.39
N ILE A 21 -61.07 -22.20 8.20
CA ILE A 21 -60.35 -22.17 6.93
C ILE A 21 -59.78 -20.76 6.78
N GLY A 22 -58.52 -20.60 7.13
CA GLY A 22 -57.74 -19.39 6.85
C GLY A 22 -57.25 -19.42 5.41
N VAL A 23 -57.83 -18.62 4.55
CA VAL A 23 -57.31 -18.33 3.20
C VAL A 23 -56.06 -17.46 3.36
N ALA A 24 -54.88 -18.08 3.22
CA ALA A 24 -53.62 -17.35 3.14
C ALA A 24 -53.53 -16.68 1.78
N LEU A 25 -53.80 -15.34 1.72
CA LEU A 25 -53.38 -14.54 0.57
C LEU A 25 -51.83 -14.45 0.57
N ALA A 26 -51.18 -15.21 -0.27
CA ALA A 26 -49.78 -15.03 -0.57
C ALA A 26 -49.63 -13.79 -1.45
N SER A 27 -49.26 -12.67 -0.83
CA SER A 27 -48.83 -11.48 -1.57
C SER A 27 -47.47 -11.80 -2.21
N ALA A 28 -47.47 -12.12 -3.50
CA ALA A 28 -46.26 -12.18 -4.31
C ALA A 28 -45.70 -10.75 -4.42
N ILE A 29 -44.69 -10.44 -3.63
CA ILE A 29 -43.85 -9.26 -3.83
C ILE A 29 -43.09 -9.51 -5.12
N ALA A 30 -43.54 -8.94 -6.24
CA ALA A 30 -42.80 -8.91 -7.48
C ALA A 30 -41.48 -8.13 -7.22
N ALA A 31 -40.37 -8.82 -7.25
CA ALA A 31 -39.06 -8.19 -7.26
C ALA A 31 -38.97 -7.31 -8.51
N SER A 32 -38.91 -6.00 -8.31
CA SER A 32 -38.63 -5.06 -9.40
C SER A 32 -37.32 -5.48 -10.07
N PRO A 33 -37.24 -5.53 -11.40
CA PRO A 33 -36.00 -5.80 -12.08
C PRO A 33 -34.98 -4.71 -11.71
N GLN A 34 -33.90 -5.11 -11.06
CA GLN A 34 -32.77 -4.20 -10.85
C GLN A 34 -32.30 -3.74 -12.22
N ALA A 35 -32.43 -2.44 -12.49
CA ALA A 35 -31.92 -1.84 -13.70
C ALA A 35 -30.43 -2.15 -13.79
N THR A 36 -30.02 -2.88 -14.81
CA THR A 36 -28.62 -3.06 -15.19
C THR A 36 -28.03 -1.66 -15.38
N PRO A 37 -26.92 -1.32 -14.69
CA PRO A 37 -26.28 -0.03 -14.90
C PRO A 37 -25.99 0.14 -16.40
N PRO A 38 -26.25 1.30 -17.00
CA PRO A 38 -25.95 1.52 -18.40
C PRO A 38 -24.47 1.20 -18.66
N ALA A 39 -24.19 0.46 -19.70
CA ALA A 39 -22.84 0.20 -20.16
C ALA A 39 -22.12 1.56 -20.28
N ALA A 40 -21.02 1.72 -19.54
CA ALA A 40 -20.26 2.97 -19.52
C ALA A 40 -19.86 3.28 -20.98
N THR A 41 -20.35 4.37 -21.53
CA THR A 41 -19.98 4.84 -22.86
C THR A 41 -18.48 5.13 -22.82
N ALA A 42 -17.71 4.59 -23.78
CA ALA A 42 -16.28 4.85 -23.87
C ALA A 42 -16.02 6.36 -23.78
N GLY A 43 -15.18 6.80 -22.85
CA GLY A 43 -14.91 8.20 -22.64
C GLY A 43 -14.35 8.85 -23.90
N ALA A 44 -14.83 10.04 -24.23
CA ALA A 44 -14.24 10.83 -25.31
C ALA A 44 -12.84 11.29 -24.93
N VAL A 45 -11.96 11.48 -25.92
CA VAL A 45 -10.65 12.09 -25.71
C VAL A 45 -10.83 13.51 -25.15
N ILE A 46 -10.14 13.82 -24.08
CA ILE A 46 -10.18 15.12 -23.41
C ILE A 46 -9.16 16.03 -24.11
N PRO A 47 -9.59 17.11 -24.79
CA PRO A 47 -8.68 18.02 -25.47
C PRO A 47 -7.82 18.80 -24.45
N PHE A 48 -6.58 19.11 -24.81
CA PHE A 48 -5.70 19.93 -23.99
C PHE A 48 -6.00 21.41 -24.16
N THR A 49 -7.10 21.87 -23.58
CA THR A 49 -7.57 23.24 -23.60
C THR A 49 -7.57 23.86 -22.18
N PRO A 50 -7.44 25.20 -22.04
CA PRO A 50 -7.35 25.85 -20.74
C PRO A 50 -8.59 25.68 -19.84
N ASP A 51 -9.76 25.42 -20.40
CA ASP A 51 -10.98 25.11 -19.65
C ASP A 51 -10.96 23.69 -19.05
N ARG A 52 -10.22 22.78 -19.67
CA ARG A 52 -10.10 21.39 -19.22
C ARG A 52 -8.86 21.13 -18.36
N TRP A 53 -7.77 21.83 -18.59
CA TRP A 53 -6.49 21.57 -17.95
C TRP A 53 -5.90 22.81 -17.29
N GLU A 54 -5.26 22.61 -16.15
CA GLU A 54 -4.29 23.49 -15.55
C GLU A 54 -2.90 22.94 -15.84
N LEU A 55 -2.14 23.63 -16.69
CA LEU A 55 -0.80 23.22 -17.09
C LEU A 55 0.23 23.94 -16.22
N GLY A 56 1.05 23.18 -15.51
CA GLY A 56 2.16 23.70 -14.71
C GLY A 56 3.23 24.36 -15.58
N GLU A 57 4.17 25.03 -14.93
CA GLU A 57 5.24 25.79 -15.59
C GLU A 57 6.04 24.93 -16.56
N GLY A 58 6.25 25.43 -17.78
CA GLY A 58 7.01 24.79 -18.84
C GLY A 58 6.27 23.63 -19.56
N ILE A 59 5.08 23.27 -19.14
CA ILE A 59 4.23 22.30 -19.90
C ILE A 59 3.64 23.05 -21.09
N THR A 60 3.81 22.48 -22.29
CA THR A 60 3.35 23.09 -23.55
C THR A 60 2.44 22.16 -24.31
N VAL A 61 1.38 22.75 -24.93
CA VAL A 61 0.55 22.03 -25.89
C VAL A 61 1.28 22.02 -27.23
N ILE A 62 1.39 20.86 -27.85
CA ILE A 62 2.11 20.64 -29.10
C ILE A 62 1.26 19.77 -30.05
N GLU A 63 1.61 19.78 -31.33
CA GLU A 63 1.24 18.71 -32.24
C GLU A 63 2.41 17.72 -32.33
N HIS A 64 2.15 16.43 -32.09
CA HIS A 64 3.17 15.40 -32.14
C HIS A 64 2.61 14.14 -32.80
N ARG A 65 3.28 13.70 -33.88
CA ARG A 65 2.85 12.54 -34.68
C ARG A 65 1.38 12.62 -35.12
N GLY A 66 0.93 13.83 -35.52
CA GLY A 66 -0.42 14.07 -36.05
C GLY A 66 -1.54 14.12 -34.99
N VAL A 67 -1.20 14.21 -33.70
CA VAL A 67 -2.20 14.36 -32.63
C VAL A 67 -1.84 15.53 -31.71
N GLN A 68 -2.86 16.19 -31.12
CA GLN A 68 -2.67 17.16 -30.08
C GLN A 68 -2.14 16.45 -28.83
N ALA A 69 -1.05 16.96 -28.28
CA ALA A 69 -0.36 16.39 -27.13
C ALA A 69 0.12 17.50 -26.18
N ILE A 70 0.53 17.13 -24.98
CA ILE A 70 1.33 18.01 -24.12
C ILE A 70 2.72 17.42 -23.96
N ARG A 71 3.71 18.32 -23.88
CA ARG A 71 5.07 18.01 -23.51
C ARG A 71 5.30 18.44 -22.08
N ILE A 72 5.63 17.48 -21.21
CA ILE A 72 6.01 17.73 -19.82
C ILE A 72 7.55 17.75 -19.77
N PRO A 73 8.18 18.87 -19.36
CA PRO A 73 9.63 18.99 -19.35
C PRO A 73 10.28 18.23 -18.20
N GLN A 74 11.56 17.95 -18.34
CA GLN A 74 12.39 17.60 -17.18
C GLN A 74 12.54 18.84 -16.30
N ALA A 75 12.16 18.75 -15.04
CA ALA A 75 12.24 19.86 -14.09
C ALA A 75 12.84 19.39 -12.75
N GLN A 76 13.45 20.32 -12.02
CA GLN A 76 13.98 20.04 -10.67
C GLN A 76 12.87 19.79 -9.64
N ARG A 77 11.72 20.43 -9.85
CA ARG A 77 10.51 20.25 -9.03
C ARG A 77 9.46 19.55 -9.87
N ARG A 78 8.61 18.80 -9.22
CA ARG A 78 7.47 18.16 -9.87
C ARG A 78 6.54 19.23 -10.44
N VAL A 79 6.36 19.23 -11.76
CA VAL A 79 5.34 20.02 -12.47
C VAL A 79 4.23 19.08 -12.92
N GLU A 80 3.00 19.55 -12.86
CA GLU A 80 1.80 18.72 -13.11
C GLU A 80 0.90 19.39 -14.16
N ALA A 81 0.31 18.56 -15.03
CA ALA A 81 -0.87 18.89 -15.81
C ALA A 81 -2.09 18.34 -15.04
N LEU A 82 -2.94 19.19 -14.50
CA LEU A 82 -4.08 18.80 -13.69
C LEU A 82 -5.38 18.88 -14.50
N LEU A 83 -6.16 17.82 -14.50
CA LEU A 83 -7.49 17.79 -15.12
C LEU A 83 -8.49 18.52 -14.22
N LYS A 84 -9.13 19.56 -14.77
CA LYS A 84 -10.08 20.40 -14.04
C LYS A 84 -11.46 19.73 -13.93
N ASN A 85 -12.17 20.04 -12.86
CA ASN A 85 -13.58 19.69 -12.64
C ASN A 85 -13.84 18.16 -12.70
N VAL A 86 -12.86 17.34 -12.28
CA VAL A 86 -12.99 15.88 -12.20
C VAL A 86 -12.68 15.42 -10.78
N VAL A 87 -13.60 14.65 -10.21
CA VAL A 87 -13.37 13.85 -9.02
C VAL A 87 -13.47 12.39 -9.43
N PHE A 88 -12.37 11.70 -9.35
CA PHE A 88 -12.23 10.30 -9.75
C PHE A 88 -12.20 9.40 -8.50
N THR A 89 -13.13 8.45 -8.45
CA THR A 89 -13.20 7.42 -7.40
C THR A 89 -12.86 6.04 -7.98
N ASN A 90 -13.61 5.63 -9.00
CA ASN A 90 -13.46 4.36 -9.71
C ASN A 90 -13.67 4.58 -11.20
N GLY A 91 -13.13 3.71 -12.01
CA GLY A 91 -13.32 3.77 -13.46
C GLY A 91 -12.07 3.40 -14.23
N THR A 92 -12.09 3.74 -15.51
CA THR A 92 -10.99 3.52 -16.43
C THR A 92 -10.35 4.84 -16.82
N ILE A 93 -9.01 4.88 -16.83
CA ILE A 93 -8.20 5.98 -17.33
C ILE A 93 -7.31 5.41 -18.44
N GLU A 94 -7.36 6.04 -19.61
CA GLU A 94 -6.55 5.65 -20.77
C GLU A 94 -5.78 6.87 -21.28
N PHE A 95 -4.57 6.66 -21.77
CA PHE A 95 -3.76 7.70 -22.38
C PHE A 95 -2.64 7.09 -23.23
N ASP A 96 -2.12 7.87 -24.15
CA ASP A 96 -0.94 7.53 -24.91
C ASP A 96 0.26 8.34 -24.41
N VAL A 97 1.41 7.67 -24.31
CA VAL A 97 2.61 8.28 -23.77
C VAL A 97 3.84 7.90 -24.58
N GLU A 98 4.73 8.89 -24.76
CA GLU A 98 6.08 8.71 -25.32
C GLU A 98 7.10 9.36 -24.40
N GLY A 99 8.20 8.66 -24.14
CA GLY A 99 9.31 9.18 -23.35
C GLY A 99 10.41 8.15 -23.22
N THR A 100 11.63 8.63 -23.08
CA THR A 100 12.87 7.83 -22.95
C THR A 100 13.56 8.02 -21.60
N ASN A 101 12.94 8.80 -20.72
CA ASN A 101 13.54 9.13 -19.44
C ASN A 101 13.21 8.03 -18.40
N PRO A 102 14.21 7.52 -17.66
CA PRO A 102 13.97 6.55 -16.58
C PRO A 102 13.14 7.09 -15.41
N MET A 103 12.88 8.41 -15.36
CA MET A 103 11.94 9.05 -14.44
C MET A 103 10.60 9.37 -15.12
N GLY A 104 10.29 8.70 -16.22
CA GLY A 104 9.23 8.87 -17.18
C GLY A 104 7.86 9.35 -16.71
N PRO A 105 6.86 9.40 -17.58
CA PRO A 105 5.54 9.96 -17.25
C PRO A 105 4.85 9.21 -16.11
N ALA A 106 4.15 9.98 -15.28
CA ALA A 106 3.40 9.48 -14.14
C ALA A 106 1.98 9.99 -14.18
N LEU A 107 1.02 9.13 -13.84
CA LEU A 107 -0.39 9.45 -13.63
C LEU A 107 -0.69 9.47 -12.13
N ALA A 108 -1.12 10.61 -11.63
CA ALA A 108 -1.75 10.75 -10.31
C ALA A 108 -3.26 10.57 -10.46
N PHE A 109 -3.87 9.73 -9.66
CA PHE A 109 -5.32 9.59 -9.54
C PHE A 109 -5.74 9.61 -8.08
N ARG A 110 -7.02 9.90 -7.80
CA ARG A 110 -7.50 10.18 -6.44
C ARG A 110 -6.60 11.18 -5.72
N ARG A 111 -6.12 12.18 -6.45
CA ARG A 111 -5.22 13.20 -5.95
C ARG A 111 -5.99 14.18 -5.08
N ARG A 112 -5.80 14.12 -3.76
CA ARG A 112 -6.34 15.09 -2.81
C ARG A 112 -5.52 16.37 -2.85
N ASP A 113 -4.21 16.23 -2.81
CA ASP A 113 -3.23 17.31 -2.86
C ASP A 113 -1.86 16.73 -3.31
N PRO A 114 -0.76 17.53 -3.40
CA PRO A 114 0.55 17.01 -3.80
C PRO A 114 1.18 16.00 -2.84
N LYS A 115 0.67 15.88 -1.62
CA LYS A 115 1.20 15.02 -0.55
C LYS A 115 0.46 13.71 -0.41
N ASP A 116 -0.80 13.65 -0.88
CA ASP A 116 -1.65 12.48 -0.72
C ASP A 116 -2.40 12.15 -2.01
N LEU A 117 -1.94 11.12 -2.69
CA LEU A 117 -2.46 10.66 -3.97
C LEU A 117 -2.03 9.22 -4.28
N GLU A 118 -2.73 8.56 -5.17
CA GLU A 118 -2.32 7.33 -5.81
C GLU A 118 -1.50 7.65 -7.06
N LEU A 119 -0.33 7.02 -7.23
CA LEU A 119 0.55 7.26 -8.38
C LEU A 119 0.85 5.96 -9.13
N PHE A 120 0.71 6.02 -10.44
CA PHE A 120 1.25 5.04 -11.38
C PHE A 120 2.29 5.73 -12.25
N TYR A 121 3.43 5.10 -12.50
CA TYR A 121 4.46 5.67 -13.36
C TYR A 121 5.26 4.62 -14.14
N LEU A 122 5.87 5.10 -15.22
CA LEU A 122 6.69 4.30 -16.12
C LEU A 122 8.15 4.76 -16.06
N ARG A 123 9.07 3.84 -16.26
CA ARG A 123 10.48 4.11 -16.50
C ARG A 123 10.78 3.76 -17.96
N GLY A 124 10.74 4.77 -18.84
CA GLY A 124 10.85 4.59 -20.29
C GLY A 124 12.22 4.11 -20.77
N ARG A 125 12.54 2.84 -20.51
CA ARG A 125 13.82 2.21 -20.89
C ARG A 125 13.64 1.20 -22.00
N PRO A 126 14.65 1.00 -22.89
CA PRO A 126 14.59 -0.04 -23.93
C PRO A 126 14.45 -1.46 -23.37
N THR A 127 14.90 -1.69 -22.14
CA THR A 127 14.89 -2.99 -21.46
C THR A 127 13.61 -3.29 -20.70
N CYS A 128 12.60 -2.40 -20.77
CA CYS A 128 11.35 -2.46 -20.01
C CYS A 128 10.62 -3.80 -20.02
N ALA A 129 10.71 -4.55 -21.11
CA ALA A 129 10.06 -5.86 -21.20
C ALA A 129 10.67 -6.93 -20.28
N ALA A 130 11.91 -6.69 -19.81
CA ALA A 130 12.63 -7.58 -18.88
C ALA A 130 12.83 -6.95 -17.49
N ASP A 131 12.77 -5.62 -17.39
CA ASP A 131 13.01 -4.91 -16.15
C ASP A 131 11.80 -5.01 -15.20
N VAL A 132 11.99 -5.65 -14.07
CA VAL A 132 10.95 -5.85 -13.05
C VAL A 132 10.37 -4.53 -12.50
N ASP A 133 11.04 -3.42 -12.70
CA ASP A 133 10.64 -2.10 -12.23
C ASP A 133 10.28 -1.12 -13.39
N CYS A 134 9.96 -1.64 -14.59
CA CYS A 134 9.57 -0.80 -15.72
C CYS A 134 8.34 0.07 -15.42
N ILE A 135 7.33 -0.52 -14.83
CA ILE A 135 6.14 0.18 -14.32
C ILE A 135 6.00 -0.06 -12.82
N GLN A 136 5.46 0.93 -12.13
CA GLN A 136 5.21 0.80 -10.69
C GLN A 136 3.97 1.59 -10.28
N TYR A 137 3.19 1.02 -9.37
CA TYR A 137 2.24 1.73 -8.55
C TYR A 137 2.88 2.01 -7.18
N ALA A 138 2.91 3.28 -6.78
CA ALA A 138 3.35 3.69 -5.45
C ALA A 138 2.62 4.97 -5.03
N PRO A 139 1.88 4.99 -3.91
CA PRO A 139 1.18 6.19 -3.47
C PRO A 139 2.12 7.21 -2.84
N PHE A 140 1.69 8.48 -2.86
CA PHE A 140 2.19 9.46 -1.91
C PHE A 140 1.33 9.43 -0.65
N VAL A 141 1.98 9.34 0.50
CA VAL A 141 1.37 9.41 1.82
C VAL A 141 2.14 10.44 2.64
N LYS A 142 1.46 11.47 3.11
CA LYS A 142 2.08 12.58 3.87
C LYS A 142 3.31 13.17 3.16
N GLY A 143 3.27 13.26 1.84
CA GLY A 143 4.35 13.81 1.03
C GLY A 143 5.48 12.84 0.70
N VAL A 144 5.40 11.58 1.11
CA VAL A 144 6.41 10.55 0.84
C VAL A 144 5.91 9.62 -0.25
N LEU A 145 6.66 9.48 -1.33
CA LEU A 145 6.44 8.46 -2.34
C LEU A 145 6.97 7.11 -1.82
N LEU A 146 6.07 6.12 -1.67
CA LEU A 146 6.39 4.84 -1.03
C LEU A 146 6.95 3.78 -2.01
N TRP A 147 7.71 4.19 -3.01
CA TRP A 147 8.18 3.33 -4.10
C TRP A 147 9.17 2.25 -3.66
N ASP A 148 9.98 2.56 -2.67
CA ASP A 148 11.09 1.74 -2.18
C ASP A 148 10.70 0.79 -1.05
N ILE A 149 9.55 1.04 -0.40
CA ILE A 149 9.00 0.13 0.61
C ILE A 149 7.87 -0.77 0.08
N LEU A 150 7.52 -0.62 -1.21
CA LEU A 150 6.50 -1.42 -1.90
C LEU A 150 7.05 -2.02 -3.22
N PRO A 151 8.18 -2.73 -3.17
CA PRO A 151 8.82 -3.27 -4.39
C PRO A 151 7.97 -4.35 -5.09
N GLU A 152 7.01 -4.96 -4.40
CA GLU A 152 6.10 -5.94 -4.95
C GLU A 152 5.04 -5.34 -5.89
N LEU A 153 4.91 -4.01 -5.93
CA LEU A 153 3.91 -3.29 -6.74
C LEU A 153 4.53 -2.71 -8.01
N GLN A 154 5.46 -3.42 -8.59
CA GLN A 154 6.13 -3.10 -9.85
C GLN A 154 6.14 -4.31 -10.79
N ALA A 155 6.33 -4.07 -12.09
CA ALA A 155 6.33 -5.11 -13.09
C ALA A 155 7.09 -4.71 -14.37
N PRO A 156 7.55 -5.68 -15.18
CA PRO A 156 7.94 -5.42 -16.56
C PRO A 156 6.73 -5.02 -17.40
N ALA A 157 6.97 -4.30 -18.49
CA ALA A 157 5.91 -3.91 -19.42
C ALA A 157 6.41 -3.87 -20.87
N ARG A 158 5.49 -4.03 -21.83
CA ARG A 158 5.77 -3.93 -23.27
C ARG A 158 5.88 -2.47 -23.73
N TYR A 159 6.74 -1.72 -23.06
CA TYR A 159 6.99 -0.33 -23.40
C TYR A 159 8.04 -0.23 -24.51
N VAL A 160 7.78 0.59 -25.52
CA VAL A 160 8.68 0.83 -26.66
C VAL A 160 9.09 2.31 -26.63
N PRO A 161 10.38 2.63 -26.42
CA PRO A 161 10.88 4.00 -26.47
C PRO A 161 10.61 4.66 -27.83
N ASP A 162 10.51 5.97 -27.84
CA ASP A 162 10.35 6.81 -29.03
C ASP A 162 9.14 6.46 -29.91
N GLN A 163 8.12 5.87 -29.31
CA GLN A 163 6.84 5.54 -29.94
C GLN A 163 5.69 5.84 -28.97
N TRP A 164 4.48 5.98 -29.50
CA TRP A 164 3.29 6.00 -28.67
C TRP A 164 3.11 4.65 -27.97
N ASN A 165 2.96 4.69 -26.68
CA ASN A 165 2.59 3.55 -25.86
C ASN A 165 1.22 3.81 -25.24
N HIS A 166 0.27 2.95 -25.53
CA HIS A 166 -1.07 3.04 -24.96
C HIS A 166 -1.07 2.45 -23.54
N VAL A 167 -1.54 3.23 -22.58
CA VAL A 167 -1.65 2.84 -21.18
C VAL A 167 -3.11 2.90 -20.77
N LYS A 168 -3.57 1.83 -20.13
CA LYS A 168 -4.92 1.73 -19.58
C LYS A 168 -4.85 1.31 -18.13
N LEU A 169 -5.54 2.05 -17.28
CA LEU A 169 -5.74 1.72 -15.86
C LEU A 169 -7.22 1.49 -15.59
N VAL A 170 -7.53 0.42 -14.86
CA VAL A 170 -8.86 0.16 -14.31
C VAL A 170 -8.77 0.17 -12.80
N VAL A 171 -9.50 1.09 -12.16
CA VAL A 171 -9.53 1.27 -10.71
C VAL A 171 -10.92 0.90 -10.19
N SER A 172 -10.99 0.00 -9.23
CA SER A 172 -12.24 -0.41 -8.57
C SER A 172 -12.01 -0.62 -7.08
N GLY A 173 -12.63 0.19 -6.24
CA GLY A 173 -12.45 0.15 -4.80
C GLY A 173 -10.98 0.27 -4.40
N GLN A 174 -10.42 -0.80 -3.85
CA GLN A 174 -9.01 -0.88 -3.48
C GLN A 174 -8.16 -1.71 -4.46
N ARG A 175 -8.61 -1.90 -5.69
CA ARG A 175 -7.89 -2.65 -6.71
C ARG A 175 -7.52 -1.79 -7.90
N LEU A 176 -6.40 -2.16 -8.53
CA LEU A 176 -5.92 -1.52 -9.76
C LEU A 176 -5.39 -2.60 -10.71
N LYS A 177 -5.75 -2.52 -11.99
CA LYS A 177 -5.08 -3.25 -13.07
C LYS A 177 -4.56 -2.29 -14.11
N VAL A 178 -3.38 -2.59 -14.64
CA VAL A 178 -2.72 -1.75 -15.65
C VAL A 178 -2.34 -2.58 -16.86
N TRP A 179 -2.59 -2.03 -18.05
CA TRP A 179 -2.16 -2.57 -19.33
C TRP A 179 -1.24 -1.56 -20.01
N VAL A 180 -0.22 -2.06 -20.68
CA VAL A 180 0.67 -1.27 -21.56
C VAL A 180 0.70 -1.97 -22.91
N ASN A 181 0.28 -1.27 -23.97
CA ASN A 181 0.16 -1.77 -25.33
C ASN A 181 -0.70 -3.04 -25.48
N GLY A 182 -1.78 -3.13 -24.69
CA GLY A 182 -2.76 -4.22 -24.74
C GLY A 182 -2.27 -5.57 -24.19
N GLY A 183 -2.96 -6.65 -24.55
CA GLY A 183 -2.66 -8.00 -24.07
C GLY A 183 -3.19 -8.27 -22.66
N ALA A 184 -2.44 -9.04 -21.86
CA ALA A 184 -2.73 -9.28 -20.45
C ALA A 184 -2.35 -8.05 -19.60
N PRO A 185 -2.97 -7.88 -18.41
CA PRO A 185 -2.53 -6.84 -17.48
C PRO A 185 -1.05 -6.99 -17.16
N ALA A 186 -0.30 -5.91 -17.31
CA ALA A 186 1.12 -5.87 -16.95
C ALA A 186 1.29 -5.77 -15.41
N LEU A 187 0.35 -5.12 -14.72
CA LEU A 187 0.35 -5.01 -13.26
C LEU A 187 -1.06 -5.25 -12.71
N ASP A 188 -1.17 -6.08 -11.69
CA ASP A 188 -2.40 -6.33 -10.91
C ASP A 188 -2.14 -6.01 -9.43
N VAL A 189 -2.63 -4.86 -8.98
CA VAL A 189 -2.53 -4.42 -7.59
C VAL A 189 -3.75 -4.91 -6.83
N ALA A 190 -3.57 -5.98 -6.07
CA ALA A 190 -4.64 -6.58 -5.28
C ALA A 190 -5.13 -5.68 -4.15
N ARG A 191 -4.33 -4.70 -3.73
CA ARG A 191 -4.67 -3.73 -2.68
C ARG A 191 -3.91 -2.43 -2.89
N LEU A 192 -4.62 -1.35 -3.17
CA LEU A 192 -4.06 0.00 -3.16
C LEU A 192 -3.55 0.36 -1.75
N ARG A 193 -2.44 1.07 -1.69
CA ARG A 193 -1.70 1.34 -0.45
C ARG A 193 -1.77 2.79 0.01
N GLY A 194 -2.38 3.68 -0.79
CA GLY A 194 -2.61 5.07 -0.41
C GLY A 194 -3.76 5.24 0.58
N GLU A 195 -3.99 6.47 0.97
CA GLU A 195 -5.05 6.85 1.94
C GLU A 195 -6.25 7.51 1.27
N THR A 196 -6.12 7.88 -0.01
CA THR A 196 -7.17 8.58 -0.75
C THR A 196 -8.15 7.61 -1.39
N LYS A 197 -9.43 7.93 -1.32
CA LYS A 197 -10.50 7.13 -1.94
C LYS A 197 -11.06 7.78 -3.19
N ASP A 198 -10.91 9.10 -3.30
CA ASP A 198 -11.32 9.94 -4.42
C ASP A 198 -10.38 11.15 -4.55
N GLY A 199 -10.53 11.91 -5.61
CA GLY A 199 -9.77 13.13 -5.85
C GLY A 199 -9.51 13.38 -7.33
N GLY A 200 -8.66 14.33 -7.63
CA GLY A 200 -8.32 14.75 -8.98
C GLY A 200 -7.49 13.73 -9.77
N ILE A 201 -7.26 14.08 -11.03
CA ILE A 201 -6.36 13.39 -11.95
C ILE A 201 -5.30 14.39 -12.40
N GLY A 202 -4.04 13.94 -12.46
CA GLY A 202 -2.94 14.75 -12.96
C GLY A 202 -1.83 13.92 -13.58
N PHE A 203 -1.05 14.53 -14.45
CA PHE A 203 0.12 13.91 -15.06
C PHE A 203 1.37 14.71 -14.73
N SER A 204 2.48 14.02 -14.53
CA SER A 204 3.77 14.60 -14.21
C SER A 204 4.91 13.73 -14.75
N GLY A 205 6.16 14.18 -14.59
CA GLY A 205 7.33 13.48 -15.13
C GLY A 205 7.54 13.74 -16.62
N PRO A 206 8.81 13.76 -17.07
CA PRO A 206 9.17 14.18 -18.43
C PRO A 206 8.64 13.18 -19.48
N GLY A 207 8.07 13.73 -20.56
CA GLY A 207 7.54 12.95 -21.66
C GLY A 207 6.49 13.71 -22.47
N ILE A 208 5.90 13.01 -23.41
CA ILE A 208 4.80 13.52 -24.26
C ILE A 208 3.56 12.68 -23.95
N LEU A 209 2.43 13.34 -23.72
CA LEU A 209 1.16 12.73 -23.36
C LEU A 209 0.08 13.15 -24.35
N ALA A 210 -0.73 12.17 -24.81
CA ALA A 210 -1.86 12.40 -25.71
C ALA A 210 -3.04 11.51 -25.37
N ASN A 211 -4.16 11.75 -26.05
CA ASN A 211 -5.35 10.88 -26.11
C ASN A 211 -5.92 10.50 -24.73
N VAL A 212 -5.86 11.40 -23.75
CA VAL A 212 -6.36 11.15 -22.40
C VAL A 212 -7.87 10.93 -22.43
N LYS A 213 -8.31 9.82 -21.88
CA LYS A 213 -9.72 9.46 -21.65
C LYS A 213 -9.94 9.08 -20.21
N VAL A 214 -11.04 9.53 -19.64
CA VAL A 214 -11.48 9.14 -18.30
C VAL A 214 -12.91 8.67 -18.41
N THR A 215 -13.18 7.46 -17.97
CA THR A 215 -14.52 6.86 -17.96
C THR A 215 -14.90 6.49 -16.54
N PRO A 216 -15.49 7.42 -15.75
CA PRO A 216 -15.90 7.15 -14.39
C PRO A 216 -16.88 5.97 -14.32
N GLY A 217 -16.72 5.10 -13.33
CA GLY A 217 -17.57 3.94 -13.13
C GLY A 217 -17.32 2.74 -14.06
N ALA A 218 -16.51 2.86 -15.12
CA ALA A 218 -16.14 1.76 -16.00
C ALA A 218 -15.07 0.88 -15.36
N VAL A 219 -15.47 -0.04 -14.48
CA VAL A 219 -14.58 -0.90 -13.70
C VAL A 219 -14.31 -2.27 -14.34
N GLU A 220 -14.89 -2.54 -15.51
CA GLU A 220 -14.66 -3.74 -16.33
C GLU A 220 -14.70 -5.07 -15.54
N GLY A 221 -15.62 -5.16 -14.58
CA GLY A 221 -15.79 -6.35 -13.74
C GLY A 221 -14.72 -6.54 -12.66
N LEU A 222 -13.81 -5.59 -12.47
CA LEU A 222 -12.82 -5.66 -11.39
C LEU A 222 -13.51 -5.55 -10.02
N ASP A 223 -13.36 -6.58 -9.18
CA ASP A 223 -13.92 -6.61 -7.81
C ASP A 223 -13.37 -5.44 -6.99
N PRO A 224 -14.21 -4.62 -6.35
CA PRO A 224 -13.76 -3.50 -5.52
C PRO A 224 -13.10 -3.92 -4.20
N LYS A 225 -13.29 -5.17 -3.76
CA LYS A 225 -12.73 -5.65 -2.52
C LYS A 225 -11.22 -5.87 -2.63
N PRO A 226 -10.45 -5.43 -1.64
CA PRO A 226 -9.02 -5.70 -1.64
C PRO A 226 -8.74 -7.20 -1.58
N GLY A 227 -7.70 -7.64 -2.25
CA GLY A 227 -7.19 -9.00 -2.09
C GLY A 227 -6.74 -9.26 -0.65
N PRO A 228 -6.67 -10.53 -0.24
CA PRO A 228 -6.16 -10.90 1.07
C PRO A 228 -4.69 -10.53 1.22
N ASP A 229 -4.23 -10.35 2.45
CA ASP A 229 -2.81 -10.33 2.75
C ASP A 229 -2.26 -11.77 2.61
N PRO A 230 -1.34 -12.03 1.68
CA PRO A 230 -0.82 -13.38 1.44
C PRO A 230 -0.07 -13.95 2.66
N THR A 231 0.39 -13.07 3.56
CA THR A 231 1.15 -13.45 4.76
C THR A 231 0.33 -13.41 6.05
N ALA A 232 -0.98 -13.14 5.98
CA ALA A 232 -1.84 -12.95 7.16
C ALA A 232 -1.86 -14.16 8.12
N LYS A 233 -1.71 -15.36 7.58
CA LYS A 233 -1.72 -16.61 8.36
C LYS A 233 -0.31 -17.12 8.69
N ASP A 234 0.74 -16.44 8.27
CA ASP A 234 2.12 -16.81 8.56
C ASP A 234 2.53 -16.26 9.93
N SER A 235 2.55 -17.14 10.92
CA SER A 235 2.89 -16.80 12.32
C SER A 235 4.35 -16.40 12.54
N ARG A 236 5.20 -16.51 11.52
CA ARG A 236 6.61 -16.11 11.60
C ARG A 236 6.80 -14.60 11.50
N TYR A 237 5.83 -13.85 10.96
CA TYR A 237 5.92 -12.40 10.84
C TYR A 237 5.67 -11.69 12.15
N VAL A 238 6.59 -10.81 12.54
CA VAL A 238 6.41 -9.92 13.70
C VAL A 238 5.53 -8.74 13.26
N ARG A 239 4.28 -8.73 13.71
CA ARG A 239 3.26 -7.78 13.23
C ARG A 239 2.86 -6.71 14.24
N ALA A 240 3.08 -6.98 15.50
CA ALA A 240 2.64 -6.11 16.57
C ALA A 240 3.84 -5.32 17.12
N TRP A 241 3.83 -4.02 16.87
CA TRP A 241 4.90 -3.13 17.26
C TRP A 241 4.36 -1.92 18.02
N MET A 242 5.22 -1.38 18.88
CA MET A 242 5.09 -0.05 19.46
C MET A 242 6.17 0.83 18.85
N VAL A 243 5.87 2.10 18.56
CA VAL A 243 6.83 3.06 18.00
C VAL A 243 7.02 4.24 18.92
N SER A 244 8.27 4.72 19.03
CA SER A 244 8.65 5.93 19.77
C SER A 244 8.31 7.21 18.98
N PRO A 245 8.31 8.38 19.59
CA PRO A 245 8.43 9.64 18.85
C PRO A 245 9.66 9.67 17.95
N VAL A 246 9.60 10.51 16.91
CA VAL A 246 10.74 10.75 16.00
C VAL A 246 11.78 11.60 16.70
N THR A 247 13.04 11.27 16.51
CA THR A 247 14.19 12.07 16.93
C THR A 247 15.13 12.31 15.75
N THR A 248 15.83 13.43 15.76
CA THR A 248 16.90 13.68 14.77
C THR A 248 18.15 12.91 15.14
N LEU A 249 18.78 12.30 14.14
CA LEU A 249 20.05 11.60 14.30
C LEU A 249 21.11 12.34 13.46
N ALA A 250 22.20 12.80 14.11
CA ALA A 250 23.27 13.51 13.42
C ALA A 250 23.90 12.63 12.33
N GLU A 251 24.40 13.25 11.27
CA GLU A 251 25.08 12.54 10.17
C GLU A 251 26.25 11.71 10.71
N GLY A 252 26.36 10.46 10.28
CA GLY A 252 27.40 9.52 10.73
C GLY A 252 27.27 9.01 12.17
N ALA A 253 26.31 9.54 12.97
CA ALA A 253 26.12 9.06 14.33
C ALA A 253 25.39 7.73 14.38
N THR A 254 25.77 6.85 15.30
CA THR A 254 25.00 5.68 15.69
C THR A 254 24.02 6.04 16.81
N PRO A 255 22.79 5.45 16.84
CA PRO A 255 21.86 5.74 17.91
C PRO A 255 22.33 5.16 19.25
N ASP A 256 22.22 5.97 20.30
CA ASP A 256 22.48 5.53 21.67
C ASP A 256 21.23 4.83 22.22
N PHE A 257 21.33 3.51 22.42
CA PHE A 257 20.25 2.69 22.96
C PHE A 257 19.78 3.18 24.35
N GLY A 258 20.69 3.75 25.15
CA GLY A 258 20.36 4.30 26.46
C GLY A 258 19.46 5.54 26.42
N LYS A 259 19.39 6.22 25.26
CA LYS A 259 18.56 7.41 25.04
C LYS A 259 17.19 7.10 24.40
N ARG A 260 16.85 5.82 24.18
CA ARG A 260 15.50 5.48 23.77
C ARG A 260 14.47 5.88 24.82
N PRO A 261 13.23 6.15 24.45
CA PRO A 261 12.19 6.44 25.44
C PRO A 261 12.05 5.30 26.47
N MET A 262 12.08 5.65 27.75
CA MET A 262 11.93 4.68 28.85
C MET A 262 10.49 4.64 29.38
N ALA A 263 9.76 5.77 29.30
CA ALA A 263 8.39 5.85 29.77
C ALA A 263 7.44 5.15 28.80
N THR A 264 6.58 4.27 29.32
CA THR A 264 5.59 3.54 28.51
C THR A 264 4.66 4.46 27.74
N ALA A 265 4.30 5.61 28.31
CA ALA A 265 3.41 6.59 27.72
C ALA A 265 3.95 7.24 26.42
N GLU A 266 5.25 7.14 26.15
CA GLU A 266 5.87 7.68 24.93
C GLU A 266 5.74 6.72 23.73
N TRP A 267 5.33 5.48 23.96
CA TRP A 267 5.19 4.48 22.92
C TRP A 267 3.75 4.38 22.41
N THR A 268 3.58 4.35 21.11
CA THR A 268 2.26 4.22 20.47
C THR A 268 2.19 2.97 19.59
N PRO A 269 1.03 2.28 19.48
CA PRO A 269 0.89 1.14 18.58
C PRO A 269 1.16 1.50 17.12
N LEU A 270 1.92 0.67 16.43
CA LEU A 270 2.14 0.71 14.99
C LEU A 270 2.12 -0.73 14.44
N PRO A 271 0.93 -1.29 14.18
CA PRO A 271 0.83 -2.64 13.65
C PRO A 271 1.36 -2.71 12.21
N ALA A 272 1.91 -3.87 11.85
CA ALA A 272 2.31 -4.11 10.47
C ALA A 272 1.11 -4.20 9.54
N GLU A 273 1.27 -3.67 8.35
CA GLU A 273 0.35 -3.74 7.22
C GLU A 273 0.47 -5.08 6.47
N THR A 274 -0.09 -5.15 5.27
CA THR A 274 0.03 -6.29 4.35
C THR A 274 1.51 -6.66 4.15
N ALA A 275 1.77 -7.96 4.02
CA ALA A 275 3.10 -8.54 3.90
C ALA A 275 4.03 -8.32 5.11
N GLY A 276 3.49 -7.89 6.25
CA GLY A 276 4.29 -7.65 7.45
C GLY A 276 5.05 -6.33 7.45
N LEU A 277 4.73 -5.41 6.57
CA LEU A 277 5.36 -4.09 6.48
C LEU A 277 4.93 -3.19 7.66
N VAL A 278 5.86 -2.77 8.48
CA VAL A 278 5.69 -1.68 9.43
C VAL A 278 5.98 -0.38 8.70
N ASN A 279 4.92 0.31 8.28
CA ASN A 279 5.02 1.54 7.48
C ASN A 279 5.17 2.76 8.39
N ILE A 280 6.41 3.14 8.65
CA ILE A 280 6.75 4.28 9.51
C ILE A 280 6.39 5.60 8.81
N SER A 281 6.55 5.67 7.49
CA SER A 281 6.15 6.86 6.69
C SER A 281 4.68 7.20 6.85
N ARG A 282 3.79 6.22 6.97
CA ARG A 282 2.36 6.48 7.20
C ARG A 282 2.11 7.20 8.52
N ARG A 283 2.92 6.93 9.51
CA ARG A 283 2.82 7.60 10.82
C ARG A 283 3.42 9.00 10.80
N TYR A 284 4.63 9.15 10.25
CA TYR A 284 5.46 10.33 10.44
C TYR A 284 5.76 11.12 9.16
N GLY A 285 5.44 10.60 7.96
CA GLY A 285 5.93 11.17 6.71
C GLY A 285 7.44 10.97 6.57
N LEU A 286 8.10 11.93 5.96
CA LEU A 286 9.56 12.05 5.92
C LEU A 286 9.92 13.36 6.63
N PRO A 287 10.34 13.33 7.90
CA PRO A 287 10.82 14.50 8.60
C PRO A 287 12.11 15.02 7.97
N ASP A 288 12.43 16.29 8.22
CA ASP A 288 13.65 16.91 7.70
C ASP A 288 14.91 16.22 8.26
N GLY A 289 15.86 15.96 7.35
CA GLY A 289 17.14 15.37 7.69
C GLY A 289 17.07 13.88 8.06
N ARG A 290 18.16 13.38 8.64
CA ARG A 290 18.27 11.99 9.09
C ARG A 290 17.51 11.79 10.40
N SER A 291 16.42 11.05 10.35
CA SER A 291 15.48 10.85 11.45
C SER A 291 15.49 9.41 11.95
N LEU A 292 15.32 9.23 13.25
CA LEU A 292 15.32 7.95 13.94
C LEU A 292 13.99 7.74 14.67
N VAL A 293 13.45 6.53 14.58
CA VAL A 293 12.47 5.99 15.53
C VAL A 293 13.00 4.70 16.14
N TRP A 294 12.48 4.40 17.32
CA TRP A 294 12.60 3.10 17.93
C TRP A 294 11.29 2.34 17.77
N LEU A 295 11.39 1.08 17.37
CA LEU A 295 10.28 0.12 17.35
C LEU A 295 10.54 -0.92 18.44
N LYS A 296 9.51 -1.34 19.18
CA LYS A 296 9.64 -2.43 20.15
C LYS A 296 8.52 -3.44 20.05
N THR A 297 8.87 -4.69 20.32
CA THR A 297 7.94 -5.81 20.41
C THR A 297 8.42 -6.79 21.47
N THR A 298 7.55 -7.72 21.87
CA THR A 298 7.90 -8.80 22.79
C THR A 298 7.79 -10.13 22.07
N ILE A 299 8.83 -10.95 22.19
CA ILE A 299 8.87 -12.32 21.72
C ILE A 299 8.94 -13.24 22.91
N ARG A 300 7.89 -14.06 23.11
CA ARG A 300 7.87 -15.06 24.19
C ARG A 300 8.36 -16.40 23.65
N ALA A 301 9.42 -16.92 24.26
CA ALA A 301 9.99 -18.22 23.92
C ALA A 301 9.71 -19.26 25.02
N ALA A 302 9.32 -20.46 24.63
CA ALA A 302 9.05 -21.56 25.55
C ALA A 302 10.32 -22.06 26.26
N ALA A 303 11.48 -21.95 25.60
CA ALA A 303 12.78 -22.32 26.10
C ALA A 303 13.86 -21.35 25.58
N ALA A 304 14.98 -21.28 26.27
CA ALA A 304 16.14 -20.54 25.78
C ALA A 304 16.70 -21.21 24.50
N GLY A 305 17.13 -20.42 23.55
CA GLY A 305 17.68 -20.89 22.28
C GLY A 305 17.92 -19.76 21.31
N GLU A 306 18.42 -20.10 20.12
CA GLU A 306 18.64 -19.16 19.07
C GLU A 306 17.65 -19.42 17.92
N LYS A 307 17.02 -18.37 17.41
CA LYS A 307 16.26 -18.38 16.17
C LYS A 307 17.03 -17.58 15.11
N ARG A 308 16.73 -17.81 13.84
CA ARG A 308 17.17 -16.94 12.75
C ARG A 308 16.02 -16.04 12.35
N ALA A 309 16.33 -14.77 12.09
CA ALA A 309 15.35 -13.78 11.64
C ALA A 309 15.82 -13.13 10.33
N ALA A 310 14.90 -13.01 9.35
CA ALA A 310 15.06 -12.20 8.16
C ALA A 310 14.51 -10.80 8.43
N ILE A 311 15.19 -9.77 7.93
CA ILE A 311 14.85 -8.37 8.19
C ILE A 311 14.95 -7.54 6.91
N GLY A 312 13.95 -6.66 6.70
CA GLY A 312 13.95 -5.64 5.66
C GLY A 312 13.81 -4.25 6.27
N TRP A 313 14.52 -3.26 5.73
CA TRP A 313 14.51 -1.88 6.24
C TRP A 313 14.93 -0.85 5.17
N ASN A 314 14.70 0.44 5.46
CA ASN A 314 15.28 1.64 4.84
C ASN A 314 15.75 2.58 5.95
N ASP A 315 16.78 3.30 5.88
CA ASP A 315 18.06 3.30 5.26
C ASP A 315 19.06 2.56 6.16
N GLU A 316 18.88 2.66 7.50
CA GLU A 316 19.77 2.12 8.52
C GLU A 316 18.98 1.42 9.62
N VAL A 317 19.53 0.31 10.14
CA VAL A 317 18.88 -0.49 11.18
C VAL A 317 19.86 -0.92 12.28
N TRP A 318 19.36 -0.94 13.51
CA TRP A 318 20.04 -1.50 14.71
C TRP A 318 19.05 -2.33 15.49
N VAL A 319 19.38 -3.58 15.77
CA VAL A 319 18.51 -4.52 16.47
C VAL A 319 19.13 -4.87 17.83
N PHE A 320 18.32 -4.78 18.86
CA PHE A 320 18.68 -5.11 20.24
C PHE A 320 17.73 -6.16 20.78
N VAL A 321 18.26 -7.16 21.46
CA VAL A 321 17.50 -8.19 22.17
C VAL A 321 17.90 -8.16 23.63
N ASN A 322 16.93 -7.96 24.53
CA ASN A 322 17.17 -7.85 25.97
C ASN A 322 18.30 -6.84 26.31
N GLY A 323 18.32 -5.70 25.59
CA GLY A 323 19.30 -4.63 25.76
C GLY A 323 20.64 -4.85 25.06
N LYS A 324 20.91 -6.02 24.49
CA LYS A 324 22.17 -6.31 23.77
C LYS A 324 21.99 -6.14 22.27
N GLN A 325 22.87 -5.37 21.62
CA GLN A 325 22.86 -5.25 20.15
C GLN A 325 23.26 -6.59 19.51
N VAL A 326 22.43 -7.08 18.59
CA VAL A 326 22.63 -8.35 17.87
C VAL A 326 22.83 -8.15 16.38
N TYR A 327 22.38 -7.02 15.81
CA TYR A 327 22.51 -6.71 14.40
C TYR A 327 22.56 -5.20 14.16
N ALA A 328 23.28 -4.78 13.13
CA ALA A 328 23.20 -3.45 12.54
C ALA A 328 23.66 -3.51 11.08
N ASP A 329 23.00 -2.75 10.19
CA ASP A 329 23.37 -2.70 8.79
C ASP A 329 22.75 -1.47 8.09
N VAL A 330 23.18 -1.21 6.85
CA VAL A 330 22.79 -0.07 6.02
C VAL A 330 22.22 -0.57 4.68
N ASN A 331 21.14 0.05 4.23
CA ASN A 331 20.50 -0.16 2.93
C ASN A 331 20.16 1.20 2.30
N ASP A 332 21.16 2.00 1.95
CA ASP A 332 20.99 3.35 1.40
C ASP A 332 20.96 3.31 -0.13
N TYR A 333 19.77 3.53 -0.73
CA TYR A 333 19.58 3.55 -2.19
C TYR A 333 20.49 4.56 -2.92
N ARG A 334 20.84 5.67 -2.26
CA ARG A 334 21.71 6.72 -2.84
C ARG A 334 23.16 6.27 -3.02
N LYS A 335 23.56 5.21 -2.30
CA LYS A 335 24.91 4.66 -2.30
C LYS A 335 24.89 3.24 -2.89
N PRO A 336 25.21 3.07 -4.19
CA PRO A 336 25.09 1.78 -4.87
C PRO A 336 25.79 0.62 -4.14
N GLU A 337 26.92 0.89 -3.51
CA GLU A 337 27.73 -0.08 -2.75
C GLU A 337 27.05 -0.54 -1.44
N LEU A 338 26.08 0.21 -0.94
CA LEU A 338 25.34 -0.10 0.29
C LEU A 338 23.93 -0.67 0.03
N ARG A 339 23.53 -0.73 -1.25
CA ARG A 339 22.21 -1.27 -1.60
C ARG A 339 22.12 -2.76 -1.31
N LYS A 340 21.12 -3.15 -0.54
CA LYS A 340 20.75 -4.55 -0.35
C LYS A 340 19.81 -5.02 -1.47
N LYS A 341 19.65 -6.31 -1.63
CA LYS A 341 18.65 -6.88 -2.55
C LYS A 341 17.22 -6.66 -2.03
N PRO A 342 16.27 -6.31 -2.93
CA PRO A 342 16.42 -6.00 -4.34
C PRO A 342 16.75 -4.52 -4.55
N ASP A 343 17.93 -4.21 -5.02
CA ASP A 343 18.38 -2.87 -5.45
C ASP A 343 18.02 -1.73 -4.48
N GLY A 344 18.41 -1.87 -3.21
CA GLY A 344 18.20 -0.87 -2.16
C GLY A 344 16.76 -0.69 -1.68
N ARG A 345 15.82 -1.53 -2.15
CA ARG A 345 14.42 -1.51 -1.70
C ARG A 345 14.21 -2.38 -0.47
N LEU A 346 13.18 -2.07 0.30
CA LEU A 346 12.80 -2.83 1.48
C LEU A 346 12.34 -4.25 1.10
N SER A 347 12.98 -5.26 1.67
CA SER A 347 12.66 -6.67 1.47
C SER A 347 13.23 -7.52 2.61
N LEU A 348 12.61 -8.66 2.90
CA LEU A 348 13.20 -9.67 3.80
C LEU A 348 14.51 -10.27 3.28
N GLU A 349 14.92 -9.94 2.05
CA GLU A 349 16.22 -10.30 1.49
C GLU A 349 17.33 -9.31 1.86
N ASN A 350 17.00 -8.16 2.49
CA ASN A 350 18.01 -7.16 2.85
C ASN A 350 19.02 -7.72 3.83
N GLY A 351 18.59 -8.56 4.80
CA GLY A 351 19.50 -9.18 5.74
C GLY A 351 18.89 -10.29 6.59
N SER A 352 19.75 -10.95 7.34
CA SER A 352 19.32 -11.93 8.33
C SER A 352 20.35 -12.01 9.47
N PHE A 353 19.88 -12.35 10.67
CA PHE A 353 20.71 -12.40 11.86
C PHE A 353 20.25 -13.48 12.83
N ALA A 354 21.13 -13.86 13.74
CA ALA A 354 20.83 -14.72 14.87
C ALA A 354 20.07 -13.94 15.96
N LEU A 355 18.93 -14.47 16.39
CA LEU A 355 18.04 -13.90 17.40
C LEU A 355 18.15 -14.75 18.68
N PRO A 356 19.01 -14.39 19.65
CA PRO A 356 19.15 -15.13 20.89
C PRO A 356 17.96 -14.84 21.81
N LEU A 357 17.26 -15.89 22.23
CA LEU A 357 16.08 -15.79 23.09
C LEU A 357 16.35 -16.51 24.42
N GLN A 358 15.89 -15.91 25.51
CA GLN A 358 15.79 -16.55 26.82
C GLN A 358 14.41 -17.19 26.96
N ALA A 359 14.24 -18.17 27.85
CA ALA A 359 12.93 -18.67 28.21
C ALA A 359 12.07 -17.54 28.81
N GLY A 360 10.82 -17.43 28.37
CA GLY A 360 9.92 -16.33 28.74
C GLY A 360 9.94 -15.16 27.75
N ASP A 361 9.68 -13.97 28.24
CA ASP A 361 9.51 -12.77 27.42
C ASP A 361 10.89 -12.15 27.10
N ASN A 362 11.07 -11.85 25.81
CA ASN A 362 12.24 -11.17 25.29
C ASN A 362 11.83 -9.84 24.67
N GLU A 363 12.42 -8.74 25.12
CA GLU A 363 12.23 -7.43 24.50
C GLU A 363 13.10 -7.35 23.24
N VAL A 364 12.49 -7.10 22.10
CA VAL A 364 13.19 -6.79 20.85
C VAL A 364 12.94 -5.32 20.52
N VAL A 365 14.03 -4.56 20.46
CA VAL A 365 14.01 -3.13 20.12
C VAL A 365 14.80 -2.90 18.84
N VAL A 366 14.20 -2.18 17.90
CA VAL A 366 14.82 -1.88 16.61
C VAL A 366 14.87 -0.38 16.41
N GLY A 367 16.07 0.18 16.28
CA GLY A 367 16.24 1.54 15.78
C GLY A 367 16.22 1.53 14.27
N VAL A 368 15.41 2.38 13.65
CA VAL A 368 15.38 2.57 12.19
C VAL A 368 15.59 4.04 11.89
N ALA A 369 16.65 4.37 11.16
CA ALA A 369 16.90 5.72 10.70
C ALA A 369 16.67 5.83 9.20
N ASN A 370 16.11 6.96 8.77
CA ASN A 370 15.79 7.27 7.39
C ASN A 370 16.07 8.72 7.04
N ALA A 371 16.51 8.95 5.82
CA ALA A 371 16.72 10.26 5.22
C ALA A 371 16.27 10.32 3.74
N PHE A 372 15.66 9.24 3.20
CA PHE A 372 15.36 9.14 1.78
C PHE A 372 14.08 8.34 1.52
N PHE A 373 13.04 8.98 0.98
CA PHE A 373 11.74 8.39 0.61
C PHE A 373 11.08 7.52 1.69
N GLY A 374 10.74 6.28 1.36
CA GLY A 374 9.96 5.39 2.21
C GLY A 374 10.70 5.00 3.49
N TRP A 375 9.98 4.92 4.60
CA TRP A 375 10.51 4.54 5.90
C TRP A 375 9.73 3.33 6.42
N GLY A 376 10.40 2.20 6.50
CA GLY A 376 9.74 0.95 6.83
C GLY A 376 10.64 -0.09 7.48
N LEU A 377 9.99 -1.10 8.08
CA LEU A 377 10.62 -2.28 8.66
C LEU A 377 9.79 -3.53 8.36
N MET A 378 10.44 -4.64 8.10
CA MET A 378 9.85 -5.98 8.12
C MET A 378 10.73 -6.91 8.97
N LEU A 379 10.12 -7.77 9.76
CA LEU A 379 10.83 -8.79 10.54
C LEU A 379 10.06 -10.12 10.49
N ARG A 380 10.75 -11.19 10.11
CA ARG A 380 10.18 -12.53 10.04
C ARG A 380 11.17 -13.56 10.59
N LEU A 381 10.69 -14.42 11.48
CA LEU A 381 11.45 -15.58 11.92
C LEU A 381 11.49 -16.66 10.83
N ASP A 382 12.57 -17.40 10.73
CA ASP A 382 12.63 -18.56 9.83
C ASP A 382 11.76 -19.71 10.34
N ASP A 383 11.63 -19.82 11.67
CA ASP A 383 10.78 -20.80 12.34
C ASP A 383 10.13 -20.17 13.59
N ALA A 384 8.83 -20.38 13.76
CA ALA A 384 8.06 -19.88 14.90
C ALA A 384 7.72 -20.98 15.94
N ALA A 385 8.27 -22.20 15.83
CA ALA A 385 8.02 -23.26 16.81
C ALA A 385 8.53 -22.85 18.20
N GLY A 386 7.69 -23.01 19.22
CA GLY A 386 8.02 -22.63 20.59
C GLY A 386 8.11 -21.13 20.84
N VAL A 387 7.64 -20.29 19.92
CA VAL A 387 7.67 -18.83 20.04
C VAL A 387 6.27 -18.26 19.87
N THR A 388 5.92 -17.28 20.68
CA THR A 388 4.69 -16.47 20.54
C THR A 388 5.10 -15.01 20.32
N LEU A 389 4.56 -14.44 19.21
CA LEU A 389 4.77 -13.04 18.86
C LEU A 389 3.58 -12.21 19.38
N THR A 390 3.82 -11.38 20.37
CA THR A 390 2.79 -10.53 21.00
C THR A 390 3.13 -9.07 20.84
N ALA A 391 2.08 -8.22 20.75
CA ALA A 391 2.31 -6.79 20.96
C ALA A 391 2.91 -6.60 22.36
N SER A 392 3.93 -5.75 22.47
CA SER A 392 4.43 -5.34 23.78
C SER A 392 3.30 -4.65 24.54
N SER A 393 2.61 -5.39 25.40
CA SER A 393 1.66 -4.84 26.34
C SER A 393 2.45 -4.28 27.51
N ARG A 394 2.59 -2.94 27.56
CA ARG A 394 3.09 -2.11 28.66
C ARG A 394 4.56 -1.74 28.65
#